data_c73c0692974d3a17af58ff9428f69159
#
_entry.id   c73c0692974d3a17af58ff9428f69159
#
_cell.length_a   1.000
_cell.length_b   1.000
_cell.length_c   1.000
_cell.angle_alpha   90.00
_cell.angle_beta   90.00
_cell.angle_gamma   90.00
#
_symmetry.space_group_name_H-M   'P 1'
#
loop_
_entity.id
_entity.type
_entity.pdbx_description
1 polymer ?
#
loop_
_entity_poly.entity_id
_entity_poly.type
_entity_poly.pdbx_seq_one_letter_code
_entity_poly.pdbx_strand_id
1 'polypeptide(L)'
;MLSRFARIFLAVGLLVALWGLSLVRRPGGQVWVTPWDAHPGPVRILRFYASVGTLAPGQTAQLCYSVQNARLVRISPMQSAWRALDRCFEVVPEHTTHYTLMAEGFDGTVAARSLTLPVQSLPANSPELQYAARRRTTAHTHRRASS
;
A
#
# COMPACT_ATOMS: atom_id res chain seq x y z
N MET A 1 -57.02 21.20 -56.40
CA MET A 1 -56.83 21.26 -54.93
C MET A 1 -55.92 20.15 -54.37
N LEU A 2 -55.77 19.05 -55.07
CA LEU A 2 -54.91 17.91 -54.62
C LEU A 2 -53.40 18.24 -54.48
N SER A 3 -52.89 19.17 -55.29
CA SER A 3 -51.44 19.46 -55.33
C SER A 3 -50.88 20.18 -54.09
N ARG A 4 -51.72 20.90 -53.33
CA ARG A 4 -51.26 21.58 -52.11
C ARG A 4 -51.10 20.62 -50.94
N PHE A 5 -52.00 19.65 -50.81
CA PHE A 5 -51.92 18.64 -49.76
C PHE A 5 -50.73 17.71 -50.00
N ALA A 6 -50.45 17.33 -51.22
CA ALA A 6 -49.29 16.49 -51.54
C ALA A 6 -47.95 17.15 -51.17
N ARG A 7 -47.82 18.46 -51.34
CA ARG A 7 -46.61 19.21 -50.95
C ARG A 7 -46.46 19.32 -49.43
N ILE A 8 -47.59 19.44 -48.70
CA ILE A 8 -47.57 19.47 -47.22
C ILE A 8 -47.14 18.10 -46.66
N PHE A 9 -47.66 16.99 -47.21
CA PHE A 9 -47.28 15.64 -46.77
C PHE A 9 -45.83 15.33 -47.09
N LEU A 10 -45.29 15.80 -48.23
CA LEU A 10 -43.87 15.66 -48.57
C LEU A 10 -42.98 16.45 -47.60
N ALA A 11 -43.36 17.69 -47.25
CA ALA A 11 -42.59 18.52 -46.32
C ALA A 11 -42.60 17.95 -44.91
N VAL A 12 -43.74 17.46 -44.42
CA VAL A 12 -43.85 16.78 -43.11
C VAL A 12 -43.05 15.48 -43.07
N GLY A 13 -43.14 14.66 -44.13
CA GLY A 13 -42.36 13.44 -44.23
C GLY A 13 -40.86 13.70 -44.22
N LEU A 14 -40.39 14.76 -44.90
CA LEU A 14 -38.97 15.13 -44.91
C LEU A 14 -38.50 15.65 -43.53
N LEU A 15 -39.35 16.41 -42.83
CA LEU A 15 -39.06 16.86 -41.47
C LEU A 15 -38.96 15.70 -40.47
N VAL A 16 -39.85 14.73 -40.54
CA VAL A 16 -39.84 13.53 -39.70
C VAL A 16 -38.60 12.66 -40.00
N ALA A 17 -38.23 12.51 -41.30
CA ALA A 17 -37.02 11.82 -41.69
C ALA A 17 -35.75 12.51 -41.18
N LEU A 18 -35.66 13.83 -41.25
CA LEU A 18 -34.54 14.60 -40.70
C LEU A 18 -34.46 14.50 -39.17
N TRP A 19 -35.61 14.49 -38.49
CA TRP A 19 -35.66 14.28 -37.04
C TRP A 19 -35.25 12.86 -36.69
N GLY A 20 -35.66 11.86 -37.42
CA GLY A 20 -35.25 10.46 -37.25
C GLY A 20 -33.75 10.28 -37.41
N LEU A 21 -33.13 10.94 -38.42
CA LEU A 21 -31.67 10.88 -38.62
C LEU A 21 -30.90 11.59 -37.46
N SER A 22 -31.48 12.61 -36.85
CA SER A 22 -30.85 13.30 -35.71
C SER A 22 -30.81 12.44 -34.45
N LEU A 23 -31.77 11.53 -34.28
CA LEU A 23 -31.82 10.57 -33.18
C LEU A 23 -30.83 9.41 -33.34
N VAL A 24 -30.43 9.08 -34.56
CA VAL A 24 -29.47 8.00 -34.87
C VAL A 24 -28.01 8.49 -34.75
N ARG A 25 -27.77 9.80 -34.89
CA ARG A 25 -26.47 10.40 -34.63
C ARG A 25 -26.31 10.70 -33.15
N ARG A 26 -26.20 9.68 -32.30
CA ARG A 26 -25.50 9.81 -31.04
C ARG A 26 -24.02 9.48 -31.29
N PRO A 27 -23.13 10.49 -31.42
CA PRO A 27 -21.71 10.28 -31.31
C PRO A 27 -21.42 10.06 -29.84
N GLY A 28 -21.06 8.89 -29.49
CA GLY A 28 -20.73 8.54 -28.11
C GLY A 28 -21.42 7.25 -27.72
N GLY A 29 -20.98 6.15 -28.31
CA GLY A 29 -21.11 4.87 -27.62
C GLY A 29 -20.47 5.06 -26.25
N GLN A 30 -21.29 5.31 -25.23
CA GLN A 30 -20.85 5.10 -23.87
C GLN A 30 -20.52 3.60 -23.81
N VAL A 31 -19.25 3.31 -23.99
CA VAL A 31 -18.71 2.02 -23.61
C VAL A 31 -19.05 1.95 -22.12
N TRP A 32 -20.05 1.17 -21.78
CA TRP A 32 -20.33 0.79 -20.40
C TRP A 32 -19.13 -0.04 -19.97
N VAL A 33 -18.09 0.64 -19.49
CA VAL A 33 -16.97 -0.05 -18.82
C VAL A 33 -17.60 -0.65 -17.58
N THR A 34 -17.90 -1.94 -17.65
CA THR A 34 -18.34 -2.67 -16.47
C THR A 34 -17.24 -2.54 -15.42
N PRO A 35 -17.58 -2.40 -14.13
CA PRO A 35 -16.57 -2.26 -13.07
C PRO A 35 -15.49 -3.36 -13.07
N TRP A 36 -15.75 -4.50 -13.68
CA TRP A 36 -14.79 -5.60 -13.87
C TRP A 36 -13.83 -5.43 -15.06
N ASP A 37 -14.11 -4.51 -15.99
CA ASP A 37 -13.20 -4.20 -17.11
C ASP A 37 -12.13 -3.16 -16.69
N ALA A 38 -12.30 -2.50 -15.56
CA ALA A 38 -11.26 -1.71 -14.94
C ALA A 38 -10.22 -2.65 -14.33
N HIS A 39 -9.37 -3.26 -15.18
CA HIS A 39 -8.19 -3.94 -14.69
C HIS A 39 -7.37 -2.91 -13.93
N PRO A 40 -7.17 -3.06 -12.61
CA PRO A 40 -6.25 -2.20 -11.89
C PRO A 40 -4.91 -2.31 -12.62
N GLY A 41 -4.26 -1.19 -12.86
CA GLY A 41 -2.94 -1.18 -13.50
C GLY A 41 -1.94 -2.09 -12.76
N PRO A 42 -0.69 -2.18 -13.21
CA PRO A 42 0.29 -3.08 -12.63
C PRO A 42 0.48 -2.84 -11.12
N VAL A 43 0.76 -3.90 -10.38
CA VAL A 43 1.02 -3.82 -8.96
C VAL A 43 2.25 -2.95 -8.68
N ARG A 44 2.17 -2.09 -7.67
CA ARG A 44 3.23 -1.17 -7.28
C ARG A 44 3.41 -1.12 -5.77
N ILE A 45 4.66 -1.16 -5.31
CA ILE A 45 5.02 -0.89 -3.92
C ILE A 45 5.37 0.59 -3.82
N LEU A 46 4.54 1.36 -3.12
CA LEU A 46 4.71 2.79 -2.94
C LEU A 46 5.72 3.07 -1.83
N ARG A 47 5.58 2.37 -0.69
CA ARG A 47 6.45 2.52 0.48
C ARG A 47 6.67 1.17 1.15
N PHE A 48 7.88 0.96 1.68
CA PHE A 48 8.23 -0.12 2.57
C PHE A 48 9.40 0.35 3.43
N TYR A 49 9.18 0.49 4.75
CA TYR A 49 10.16 1.06 5.66
C TYR A 49 9.95 0.58 7.09
N ALA A 50 10.99 0.71 7.91
CA ALA A 50 10.91 0.52 9.36
C ALA A 50 10.93 1.89 10.06
N SER A 51 10.28 1.97 11.24
CA SER A 51 10.21 3.20 12.04
C SER A 51 11.55 3.63 12.63
N VAL A 52 12.51 2.72 12.69
CA VAL A 52 13.88 2.93 13.21
C VAL A 52 14.90 2.32 12.26
N GLY A 53 16.11 2.92 12.21
CA GLY A 53 17.19 2.44 11.35
C GLY A 53 18.03 1.33 11.96
N THR A 54 18.05 1.20 13.29
CA THR A 54 18.84 0.21 14.05
C THR A 54 18.13 -0.11 15.35
N LEU A 55 18.24 -1.34 15.82
CA LEU A 55 17.62 -1.84 17.06
C LEU A 55 18.67 -2.46 17.98
N ALA A 56 18.38 -2.44 19.29
CA ALA A 56 18.97 -3.37 20.24
C ALA A 56 18.23 -4.72 20.20
N PRO A 57 18.88 -5.84 20.57
CA PRO A 57 18.20 -7.13 20.64
C PRO A 57 16.94 -7.08 21.52
N GLY A 58 15.82 -7.61 21.01
CA GLY A 58 14.54 -7.61 21.72
C GLY A 58 13.79 -6.28 21.72
N GLN A 59 14.29 -5.24 21.07
CA GLN A 59 13.59 -3.97 20.91
C GLN A 59 12.54 -4.06 19.79
N THR A 60 11.41 -3.40 20.00
CA THR A 60 10.31 -3.34 19.03
C THR A 60 10.53 -2.27 17.96
N ALA A 61 10.24 -2.59 16.72
CA ALA A 61 10.11 -1.62 15.63
C ALA A 61 8.77 -1.79 14.93
N GLN A 62 8.28 -0.72 14.29
CA GLN A 62 7.16 -0.80 13.36
C GLN A 62 7.67 -0.95 11.93
N LEU A 63 7.14 -1.94 11.22
CA LEU A 63 7.36 -2.16 9.81
C LEU A 63 6.10 -1.75 9.06
N CYS A 64 6.22 -0.79 8.15
CA CYS A 64 5.10 -0.21 7.41
C CYS A 64 5.26 -0.41 5.92
N TYR A 65 4.13 -0.69 5.25
CA TYR A 65 4.09 -0.74 3.79
C TYR A 65 2.85 -0.04 3.25
N SER A 66 2.96 0.41 1.99
CA SER A 66 1.85 0.89 1.17
C SER A 66 2.05 0.36 -0.24
N VAL A 67 1.00 -0.27 -0.79
CA VAL A 67 1.00 -0.87 -2.13
C VAL A 67 -0.24 -0.43 -2.91
N GLN A 68 -0.17 -0.48 -4.22
CA GLN A 68 -1.28 -0.16 -5.12
C GLN A 68 -1.53 -1.34 -6.06
N ASN A 69 -2.80 -1.59 -6.38
CA ASN A 69 -3.25 -2.64 -7.30
C ASN A 69 -2.85 -4.07 -6.88
N ALA A 70 -2.61 -4.28 -5.58
CA ALA A 70 -2.28 -5.59 -5.04
C ALA A 70 -3.53 -6.32 -4.55
N ARG A 71 -3.67 -7.60 -4.90
CA ARG A 71 -4.67 -8.52 -4.33
C ARG A 71 -4.18 -9.19 -3.05
N LEU A 72 -2.85 -9.35 -2.93
CA LEU A 72 -2.22 -10.06 -1.83
C LEU A 72 -0.83 -9.49 -1.57
N VAL A 73 -0.48 -9.35 -0.28
CA VAL A 73 0.84 -8.91 0.18
C VAL A 73 1.39 -9.95 1.13
N ARG A 74 2.65 -10.32 0.95
CA ARG A 74 3.42 -11.21 1.82
C ARG A 74 4.72 -10.55 2.23
N ILE A 75 5.19 -10.84 3.44
CA ILE A 75 6.48 -10.34 3.92
C ILE A 75 7.26 -11.52 4.52
N SER A 76 8.43 -11.77 3.96
CA SER A 76 9.39 -12.74 4.49
C SER A 76 10.30 -12.05 5.53
N PRO A 77 10.70 -12.72 6.63
CA PRO A 77 10.46 -14.12 6.96
C PRO A 77 9.09 -14.40 7.62
N MET A 78 8.21 -13.42 7.71
CA MET A 78 6.88 -13.62 8.27
C MET A 78 6.02 -14.46 7.32
N GLN A 79 5.39 -15.50 7.83
CA GLN A 79 4.55 -16.40 7.00
C GLN A 79 3.11 -15.89 6.83
N SER A 80 2.85 -14.62 7.14
CA SER A 80 1.53 -14.01 7.05
C SER A 80 1.28 -13.37 5.68
N ALA A 81 0.03 -13.44 5.22
CA ALA A 81 -0.42 -12.83 3.99
C ALA A 81 -1.60 -11.90 4.27
N TRP A 82 -1.61 -10.73 3.66
CA TRP A 82 -2.62 -9.69 3.88
C TRP A 82 -3.23 -9.19 2.57
N ARG A 83 -4.49 -8.79 2.64
CA ARG A 83 -5.19 -8.10 1.53
C ARG A 83 -5.26 -6.58 1.74
N ALA A 84 -4.70 -6.07 2.84
CA ALA A 84 -4.63 -4.64 3.10
C ALA A 84 -3.60 -3.99 2.19
N LEU A 85 -3.95 -2.85 1.59
CA LEU A 85 -3.08 -2.08 0.70
C LEU A 85 -2.13 -1.15 1.47
N ASP A 86 -2.43 -0.87 2.72
CA ASP A 86 -1.63 -0.06 3.63
C ASP A 86 -1.69 -0.67 5.03
N ARG A 87 -0.54 -0.90 5.65
CA ARG A 87 -0.47 -1.48 6.99
C ARG A 87 0.85 -1.23 7.66
N CYS A 88 0.79 -1.05 9.00
CA CYS A 88 1.92 -1.13 9.92
C CYS A 88 1.72 -2.28 10.90
N PHE A 89 2.78 -2.93 11.31
CA PHE A 89 2.79 -3.98 12.34
C PHE A 89 4.12 -3.97 13.10
N GLU A 90 4.09 -4.50 14.29
CA GLU A 90 5.28 -4.57 15.16
C GLU A 90 6.11 -5.80 14.83
N VAL A 91 7.44 -5.63 14.87
CA VAL A 91 8.43 -6.68 14.77
C VAL A 91 9.44 -6.55 15.91
N VAL A 92 9.90 -7.69 16.41
CA VAL A 92 10.91 -7.77 17.48
C VAL A 92 12.02 -8.70 17.01
N PRO A 93 12.91 -8.23 16.13
CA PRO A 93 14.01 -9.07 15.64
C PRO A 93 15.09 -9.23 16.73
N GLU A 94 15.55 -10.45 16.96
CA GLU A 94 16.68 -10.74 17.85
C GLU A 94 18.03 -10.53 17.16
N HIS A 95 18.04 -10.68 15.84
CA HIS A 95 19.23 -10.54 15.00
C HIS A 95 18.92 -9.65 13.79
N THR A 96 19.98 -9.12 13.17
CA THR A 96 19.84 -8.38 11.91
C THR A 96 19.01 -9.20 10.91
N THR A 97 17.84 -8.66 10.56
CA THR A 97 16.84 -9.36 9.76
C THR A 97 16.61 -8.66 8.44
N HIS A 98 16.56 -9.45 7.38
CA HIS A 98 16.26 -9.00 6.03
C HIS A 98 14.78 -9.28 5.72
N TYR A 99 14.01 -8.21 5.57
CA TYR A 99 12.59 -8.28 5.25
C TYR A 99 12.37 -8.06 3.75
N THR A 100 11.60 -8.94 3.12
CA THR A 100 11.21 -8.81 1.71
C THR A 100 9.70 -8.78 1.62
N LEU A 101 9.16 -7.65 1.15
CA LEU A 101 7.76 -7.47 0.80
C LEU A 101 7.55 -7.94 -0.63
N MET A 102 6.56 -8.79 -0.84
CA MET A 102 6.09 -9.26 -2.14
C MET A 102 4.62 -8.91 -2.28
N ALA A 103 4.28 -8.11 -3.28
CA ALA A 103 2.91 -7.72 -3.61
C ALA A 103 2.49 -8.37 -4.93
N GLU A 104 1.39 -9.10 -4.92
CA GLU A 104 0.82 -9.79 -6.07
C GLU A 104 -0.40 -9.03 -6.59
N GLY A 105 -0.41 -8.69 -7.86
CA GLY A 105 -1.49 -7.97 -8.54
C GLY A 105 -2.66 -8.88 -8.92
N PHE A 106 -3.77 -8.28 -9.35
CA PHE A 106 -4.94 -9.00 -9.86
C PHE A 106 -4.66 -9.66 -11.20
N ASP A 107 -3.71 -9.15 -11.96
CA ASP A 107 -3.22 -9.66 -13.25
C ASP A 107 -2.14 -10.75 -13.09
N GLY A 108 -1.79 -11.14 -11.85
CA GLY A 108 -0.74 -12.09 -11.54
C GLY A 108 0.68 -11.50 -11.58
N THR A 109 0.84 -10.21 -11.86
CA THR A 109 2.15 -9.55 -11.75
C THR A 109 2.60 -9.48 -10.29
N VAL A 110 3.92 -9.51 -10.07
CA VAL A 110 4.51 -9.45 -8.73
C VAL A 110 5.52 -8.30 -8.66
N ALA A 111 5.38 -7.47 -7.64
CA ALA A 111 6.39 -6.50 -7.25
C ALA A 111 7.05 -6.93 -5.93
N ALA A 112 8.36 -6.73 -5.81
CA ALA A 112 9.09 -7.04 -4.59
C ALA A 112 9.96 -5.86 -4.17
N ARG A 113 10.11 -5.67 -2.85
CA ARG A 113 10.99 -4.69 -2.23
C ARG A 113 11.55 -5.24 -0.93
N SER A 114 12.85 -5.02 -0.69
CA SER A 114 13.51 -5.50 0.52
C SER A 114 14.07 -4.36 1.34
N LEU A 115 14.18 -4.58 2.65
CA LEU A 115 14.91 -3.74 3.60
C LEU A 115 15.62 -4.64 4.61
N THR A 116 16.73 -4.16 5.13
CA THR A 116 17.46 -4.81 6.23
C THR A 116 17.29 -3.99 7.49
N LEU A 117 16.90 -4.62 8.57
CA LEU A 117 16.79 -4.01 9.89
C LEU A 117 17.94 -4.54 10.77
N PRO A 118 19.01 -3.75 10.91
CA PRO A 118 20.18 -4.17 11.70
C PRO A 118 19.85 -4.19 13.18
N VAL A 119 20.25 -5.26 13.84
CA VAL A 119 20.21 -5.39 15.30
C VAL A 119 21.66 -5.39 15.80
N GLN A 120 21.99 -4.40 16.64
CA GLN A 120 23.32 -4.23 17.20
C GLN A 120 23.24 -4.33 18.72
N SER A 121 23.98 -5.28 19.29
CA SER A 121 24.25 -5.26 20.72
C SER A 121 25.13 -4.05 21.04
N LEU A 122 24.73 -3.24 22.02
CA LEU A 122 25.60 -2.19 22.53
C LEU A 122 26.93 -2.82 22.98
N PRO A 123 28.09 -2.31 22.52
CA PRO A 123 29.37 -2.84 22.97
C PRO A 123 29.42 -2.72 24.51
N ALA A 124 29.88 -3.79 25.17
CA ALA A 124 29.98 -3.86 26.63
C ALA A 124 30.79 -2.70 27.25
N ASN A 125 31.59 -2.01 26.45
CA ASN A 125 32.40 -0.84 26.80
C ASN A 125 31.72 0.50 26.52
N SER A 126 30.42 0.57 26.21
CA SER A 126 29.74 1.86 26.07
C SER A 126 29.79 2.66 27.37
N PRO A 127 30.13 3.97 27.31
CA PRO A 127 30.22 4.82 28.53
C PRO A 127 28.93 4.82 29.36
N GLU A 128 27.77 4.63 28.73
CA GLU A 128 26.47 4.53 29.39
C GLU A 128 26.33 3.31 30.31
N LEU A 129 26.82 2.15 29.88
CA LEU A 129 26.79 0.94 30.70
C LEU A 129 27.76 1.08 31.89
N GLN A 130 28.90 1.70 31.67
CA GLN A 130 29.87 1.99 32.79
C GLN A 130 29.28 2.98 33.78
N TYR A 131 28.56 4.01 33.35
CA TYR A 131 27.89 4.96 34.23
C TYR A 131 26.73 4.31 34.99
N ALA A 132 25.93 3.47 34.36
CA ALA A 132 24.87 2.71 35.06
C ALA A 132 25.41 1.70 36.05
N ALA A 133 26.52 1.02 35.73
CA ALA A 133 27.21 0.12 36.66
C ALA A 133 27.80 0.87 37.89
N ARG A 134 28.43 2.01 37.67
CA ARG A 134 28.94 2.86 38.78
C ARG A 134 27.84 3.36 39.72
N ARG A 135 26.69 3.77 39.20
CA ARG A 135 25.53 4.19 40.00
C ARG A 135 25.00 3.08 40.91
N ARG A 136 24.98 1.83 40.41
CA ARG A 136 24.52 0.67 41.22
C ARG A 136 25.49 0.36 42.36
N THR A 137 26.79 0.51 42.13
CA THR A 137 27.82 0.25 43.15
C THR A 137 27.78 1.30 44.27
N THR A 138 27.62 2.58 43.95
CA THR A 138 27.51 3.67 44.94
C THR A 138 26.23 3.56 45.79
N ALA A 139 25.10 3.15 45.20
CA ALA A 139 23.84 2.97 45.96
C ALA A 139 23.90 1.80 46.95
N HIS A 140 24.69 0.75 46.64
CA HIS A 140 24.86 -0.41 47.57
C HIS A 140 25.80 -0.10 48.73
N THR A 141 26.80 0.76 48.53
CA THR A 141 27.76 1.15 49.57
C THR A 141 27.12 2.06 50.62
N HIS A 142 26.25 2.99 50.18
CA HIS A 142 25.52 3.88 51.09
C HIS A 142 24.51 3.16 51.99
N ARG A 143 23.93 2.05 51.53
CA ARG A 143 22.97 1.27 52.33
C ARG A 143 23.63 0.41 53.41
N ARG A 144 24.93 0.09 53.28
CA ARG A 144 25.71 -0.69 54.28
C ARG A 144 26.33 0.18 55.37
N ALA A 145 26.46 1.49 55.17
CA ALA A 145 27.04 2.43 56.13
C ALA A 145 26.02 3.01 57.13
N SER A 146 24.71 2.73 56.94
CA SER A 146 23.61 3.23 57.77
C SER A 146 22.87 2.13 58.57
N SER A 147 23.56 0.97 58.82
CA SER A 147 22.99 -0.12 59.64
C SER A 147 23.86 -0.38 60.90
#